data_0cdcafb5c955b99fbea0d119cc5ba25f
#
_entry.id   0cdcafb5c955b99fbea0d119cc5ba25f
#
_cell.length_a   1.000
_cell.length_b   1.000
_cell.length_c   1.000
_cell.angle_alpha   90.00
_cell.angle_beta   90.00
_cell.angle_gamma   90.00
#
_symmetry.space_group_name_H-M   'P 1'
#
loop_
_entity.id
_entity.type
_entity.pdbx_description
1 polymer ?
#
loop_
_entity_poly.entity_id
_entity_poly.type
_entity_poly.pdbx_seq_one_letter_code
_entity_poly.pdbx_strand_id
1 'polypeptide(L)'
;MHAVASPIAKTSLIMFTALLAACSGKPAAPPAPAASAVTALQSVTLKPGTGAAVAGGQIAVVEYTGWLYEASATDTKGKQFDSSRTGGQAFKFPLGTGSVIKGWDQGVAGMKIGESRRLIIPPDLAYGDNGAGGVIPPGATLVFDIDLIAIE
;
A
#
# COMPACT_ATOMS: atom_id res chain seq x y z
N MET A 1 37.94 -43.30 57.76
CA MET A 1 37.72 -44.72 57.71
C MET A 1 37.00 -45.06 56.39
N HIS A 2 37.67 -45.88 55.58
CA HIS A 2 37.22 -46.66 54.44
C HIS A 2 36.67 -45.87 53.26
N ALA A 3 37.39 -45.62 52.21
CA ALA A 3 37.92 -46.51 51.14
C ALA A 3 36.81 -47.37 50.52
N VAL A 4 36.56 -47.29 49.23
CA VAL A 4 36.96 -48.26 48.19
C VAL A 4 36.13 -47.98 46.91
N ALA A 5 36.82 -47.60 45.88
CA ALA A 5 37.09 -48.25 44.62
C ALA A 5 36.09 -48.20 43.50
N SER A 6 36.58 -47.69 42.35
CA SER A 6 36.11 -47.89 40.97
C SER A 6 36.03 -49.35 40.56
N PRO A 7 35.34 -49.73 39.49
CA PRO A 7 36.08 -49.87 38.24
C PRO A 7 35.33 -49.43 36.92
N ILE A 8 36.08 -48.85 36.05
CA ILE A 8 36.32 -49.06 34.62
C ILE A 8 35.54 -50.17 33.92
N ALA A 9 34.80 -49.82 32.88
CA ALA A 9 34.64 -50.65 31.66
C ALA A 9 34.08 -49.80 30.51
N LYS A 10 34.89 -49.51 29.56
CA LYS A 10 34.99 -50.03 28.18
C LYS A 10 34.01 -49.40 27.17
N THR A 11 34.60 -48.52 26.35
CA THR A 11 34.61 -48.51 24.88
C THR A 11 33.32 -48.85 24.14
N SER A 12 32.77 -47.87 23.45
CA SER A 12 32.31 -48.09 22.08
C SER A 12 32.36 -46.77 21.30
N LEU A 13 33.35 -46.70 20.44
CA LEU A 13 33.56 -45.68 19.40
C LEU A 13 32.57 -46.00 18.27
N ILE A 14 31.50 -45.26 18.12
CA ILE A 14 30.70 -45.28 16.92
C ILE A 14 30.89 -43.94 16.21
N MET A 15 31.69 -44.03 15.19
CA MET A 15 31.96 -43.00 14.21
C MET A 15 30.73 -42.84 13.32
N PHE A 16 29.90 -41.85 13.58
CA PHE A 16 28.82 -41.50 12.69
C PHE A 16 29.27 -40.27 11.86
N THR A 17 29.71 -40.55 10.66
CA THR A 17 29.95 -39.54 9.63
C THR A 17 28.62 -38.91 9.24
N ALA A 18 28.27 -37.77 9.81
CA ALA A 18 27.17 -36.98 9.38
C ALA A 18 27.59 -36.13 8.18
N LEU A 19 27.06 -36.52 7.03
CA LEU A 19 27.13 -35.84 5.77
C LEU A 19 26.40 -34.49 5.91
N LEU A 20 27.14 -33.38 5.95
CA LEU A 20 26.54 -32.04 5.87
C LEU A 20 26.02 -31.79 4.46
N ALA A 21 24.76 -32.00 4.25
CA ALA A 21 24.06 -31.43 3.09
C ALA A 21 23.83 -29.95 3.37
N ALA A 22 24.67 -29.10 2.77
CA ALA A 22 24.47 -27.66 2.73
C ALA A 22 23.27 -27.34 1.81
N CYS A 23 22.06 -27.25 2.37
CA CYS A 23 20.95 -26.59 1.71
C CYS A 23 21.18 -25.09 1.78
N SER A 24 21.71 -24.53 0.69
CA SER A 24 21.66 -23.08 0.44
C SER A 24 20.21 -22.64 0.23
N GLY A 25 19.49 -22.47 1.31
CA GLY A 25 18.21 -21.81 1.31
C GLY A 25 18.44 -20.31 1.10
N LYS A 26 18.14 -19.81 -0.09
CA LYS A 26 17.99 -18.38 -0.36
C LYS A 26 17.07 -17.81 0.73
N PRO A 27 17.46 -16.77 1.48
CA PRO A 27 16.56 -16.18 2.45
C PRO A 27 15.34 -15.64 1.71
N ALA A 28 14.18 -16.21 2.01
CA ALA A 28 12.91 -15.68 1.55
C ALA A 28 12.77 -14.27 2.12
N ALA A 29 12.45 -13.30 1.24
CA ALA A 29 12.12 -11.97 1.68
C ALA A 29 11.00 -12.06 2.74
N PRO A 30 11.04 -11.25 3.82
CA PRO A 30 9.97 -11.28 4.82
C PRO A 30 8.64 -11.03 4.13
N PRO A 31 7.58 -11.78 4.48
CA PRO A 31 6.25 -11.52 3.93
C PRO A 31 5.90 -10.07 4.23
N ALA A 32 5.51 -9.32 3.18
CA ALA A 32 4.95 -8.00 3.36
C ALA A 32 3.83 -8.11 4.40
N PRO A 33 3.71 -7.17 5.35
CA PRO A 33 2.67 -7.22 6.35
C PRO A 33 1.34 -7.39 5.63
N ALA A 34 0.56 -8.40 6.05
CA ALA A 34 -0.76 -8.66 5.52
C ALA A 34 -1.61 -7.42 5.80
N ALA A 35 -1.60 -6.48 4.88
CA ALA A 35 -2.52 -5.36 4.87
C ALA A 35 -3.91 -5.98 4.85
N SER A 36 -4.75 -5.61 5.78
CA SER A 36 -6.17 -5.98 5.77
C SER A 36 -6.68 -5.67 4.37
N ALA A 37 -7.00 -6.70 3.59
CA ALA A 37 -7.20 -6.56 2.17
C ALA A 37 -8.41 -5.65 1.92
N VAL A 38 -8.15 -4.42 1.53
CA VAL A 38 -9.18 -3.53 1.01
C VAL A 38 -9.54 -4.05 -0.37
N THR A 39 -10.72 -4.64 -0.49
CA THR A 39 -11.16 -5.33 -1.72
C THR A 39 -12.07 -4.46 -2.59
N ALA A 40 -12.48 -3.30 -2.08
CA ALA A 40 -13.35 -2.38 -2.78
C ALA A 40 -12.92 -0.93 -2.57
N LEU A 41 -13.24 -0.07 -3.55
CA LEU A 41 -13.05 1.37 -3.41
C LEU A 41 -13.85 1.90 -2.23
N GLN A 42 -13.19 2.61 -1.33
CA GLN A 42 -13.84 3.33 -0.24
C GLN A 42 -13.66 4.83 -0.47
N SER A 43 -14.73 5.58 -0.24
CA SER A 43 -14.71 7.03 -0.32
C SER A 43 -15.31 7.65 0.93
N VAL A 44 -14.63 8.62 1.52
CA VAL A 44 -15.07 9.34 2.71
C VAL A 44 -14.96 10.83 2.44
N THR A 45 -16.08 11.55 2.56
CA THR A 45 -16.07 13.00 2.46
C THR A 45 -15.48 13.59 3.74
N LEU A 46 -14.33 14.24 3.63
CA LEU A 46 -13.65 14.92 4.73
C LEU A 46 -14.24 16.32 4.96
N LYS A 47 -14.56 17.01 3.85
CA LYS A 47 -15.15 18.32 3.85
C LYS A 47 -16.18 18.39 2.71
N PRO A 48 -17.42 18.75 2.99
CA PRO A 48 -18.43 18.90 1.94
C PRO A 48 -18.13 20.13 1.05
N GLY A 49 -18.35 19.97 -0.26
CA GLY A 49 -18.29 21.05 -1.22
C GLY A 49 -19.67 21.71 -1.41
N THR A 50 -19.67 22.95 -1.86
CA THR A 50 -20.89 23.72 -2.11
C THR A 50 -21.10 24.08 -3.58
N GLY A 51 -20.08 23.87 -4.42
CA GLY A 51 -20.14 24.18 -5.85
C GLY A 51 -20.79 23.09 -6.70
N ALA A 52 -20.64 23.21 -8.01
CA ALA A 52 -21.12 22.22 -8.97
C ALA A 52 -20.43 20.87 -8.76
N ALA A 53 -21.15 19.78 -9.06
CA ALA A 53 -20.59 18.43 -9.04
C ALA A 53 -19.93 18.12 -10.38
N VAL A 54 -18.72 17.52 -10.34
CA VAL A 54 -18.01 17.10 -11.54
C VAL A 54 -18.64 15.84 -12.13
N ALA A 55 -18.85 15.87 -13.45
CA ALA A 55 -19.41 14.76 -14.23
C ALA A 55 -18.36 14.18 -15.19
N GLY A 56 -18.62 12.97 -15.67
CA GLY A 56 -17.79 12.34 -16.70
C GLY A 56 -17.66 13.21 -17.95
N GLY A 57 -16.45 13.27 -18.51
CA GLY A 57 -16.11 14.08 -19.67
C GLY A 57 -15.69 15.52 -19.37
N GLN A 58 -15.85 16.00 -18.14
CA GLN A 58 -15.37 17.29 -17.70
C GLN A 58 -13.92 17.19 -17.19
N ILE A 59 -13.18 18.29 -17.23
CA ILE A 59 -11.84 18.35 -16.66
C ILE A 59 -11.97 18.68 -15.18
N ALA A 60 -11.55 17.74 -14.34
CA ALA A 60 -11.43 17.96 -12.91
C ALA A 60 -10.08 18.61 -12.60
N VAL A 61 -10.13 19.74 -11.87
CA VAL A 61 -8.93 20.44 -11.36
C VAL A 61 -8.85 20.15 -9.87
N VAL A 62 -7.83 19.38 -9.47
CA VAL A 62 -7.71 18.89 -8.09
C VAL A 62 -6.34 19.19 -7.49
N GLU A 63 -6.31 19.36 -6.18
CA GLU A 63 -5.12 19.13 -5.38
C GLU A 63 -5.23 17.77 -4.70
N TYR A 64 -4.12 17.07 -4.57
CA TYR A 64 -4.11 15.78 -3.92
C TYR A 64 -2.82 15.50 -3.18
N THR A 65 -2.90 14.56 -2.28
CA THR A 65 -1.75 13.88 -1.68
C THR A 65 -2.04 12.40 -1.59
N GLY A 66 -1.07 11.57 -1.96
CA GLY A 66 -1.16 10.12 -1.99
C GLY A 66 -0.21 9.44 -1.02
N TRP A 67 -0.71 8.43 -0.32
CA TRP A 67 0.05 7.58 0.61
C TRP A 67 -0.18 6.11 0.31
N LEU A 68 0.79 5.29 0.65
CA LEU A 68 0.57 3.85 0.77
C LEU A 68 -0.38 3.60 1.95
N TYR A 69 -1.30 2.65 1.78
CA TYR A 69 -2.20 2.26 2.85
C TYR A 69 -1.45 1.55 3.96
N GLU A 70 -1.68 1.95 5.21
CA GLU A 70 -1.14 1.30 6.39
C GLU A 70 -2.23 1.16 7.46
N ALA A 71 -2.70 -0.08 7.66
CA ALA A 71 -3.82 -0.37 8.56
C ALA A 71 -3.54 0.01 10.03
N SER A 72 -2.27 0.02 10.44
CA SER A 72 -1.84 0.38 11.80
C SER A 72 -1.76 1.88 12.06
N ALA A 73 -1.74 2.69 10.99
CA ALA A 73 -1.69 4.15 11.11
C ALA A 73 -3.07 4.72 11.46
N THR A 74 -3.10 5.76 12.29
CA THR A 74 -4.34 6.40 12.77
C THR A 74 -5.29 6.79 11.63
N ASP A 75 -4.74 7.28 10.52
CA ASP A 75 -5.49 7.71 9.33
C ASP A 75 -5.36 6.74 8.15
N THR A 76 -4.89 5.53 8.40
CA THR A 76 -4.53 4.54 7.37
C THR A 76 -3.48 5.02 6.36
N LYS A 77 -2.78 6.11 6.66
CA LYS A 77 -1.77 6.75 5.83
C LYS A 77 -0.38 6.27 6.23
N GLY A 78 0.25 5.51 5.38
CA GLY A 78 1.64 5.14 5.52
C GLY A 78 2.58 6.14 4.83
N LYS A 79 3.55 5.64 4.10
CA LYS A 79 4.51 6.48 3.38
C LYS A 79 3.83 7.28 2.27
N GLN A 80 4.01 8.62 2.29
CA GLN A 80 3.62 9.48 1.17
C GLN A 80 4.49 9.16 -0.05
N PHE A 81 3.88 9.02 -1.22
CA PHE A 81 4.59 8.75 -2.47
C PHE A 81 4.42 9.87 -3.50
N ASP A 82 3.34 10.66 -3.43
CA ASP A 82 3.07 11.72 -4.40
C ASP A 82 2.20 12.84 -3.81
N SER A 83 2.34 14.07 -4.34
CA SER A 83 1.49 15.20 -3.99
C SER A 83 1.60 16.32 -5.02
N SER A 84 0.46 16.84 -5.50
CA SER A 84 0.41 18.04 -6.34
C SER A 84 0.82 19.30 -5.56
N ARG A 85 0.59 19.30 -4.25
CA ARG A 85 0.91 20.44 -3.37
C ARG A 85 2.41 20.73 -3.28
N THR A 86 3.25 19.70 -3.43
CA THR A 86 4.71 19.87 -3.44
C THR A 86 5.19 20.64 -4.66
N GLY A 87 4.50 20.48 -5.80
CA GLY A 87 4.81 21.19 -7.05
C GLY A 87 4.12 22.56 -7.19
N GLY A 88 3.20 22.89 -6.28
CA GLY A 88 2.46 24.16 -6.30
C GLY A 88 1.50 24.33 -7.48
N GLN A 89 1.20 23.25 -8.21
CA GLN A 89 0.25 23.27 -9.35
C GLN A 89 -0.84 22.23 -9.14
N ALA A 90 -2.08 22.66 -9.32
CA ALA A 90 -3.22 21.75 -9.32
C ALA A 90 -3.12 20.77 -10.51
N PHE A 91 -3.51 19.54 -10.27
CA PHE A 91 -3.53 18.49 -11.29
C PHE A 91 -4.85 18.53 -12.05
N LYS A 92 -4.77 18.47 -13.38
CA LYS A 92 -5.93 18.50 -14.26
C LYS A 92 -6.04 17.20 -15.02
N PHE A 93 -7.22 16.62 -15.05
CA PHE A 93 -7.49 15.42 -15.85
C PHE A 93 -8.94 15.34 -16.30
N PRO A 94 -9.21 14.78 -17.49
CA PRO A 94 -10.56 14.51 -17.95
C PRO A 94 -11.14 13.31 -17.19
N LEU A 95 -12.24 13.52 -16.47
CA LEU A 95 -12.87 12.51 -15.64
C LEU A 95 -13.57 11.43 -16.49
N GLY A 96 -13.40 10.17 -16.14
CA GLY A 96 -14.08 9.04 -16.77
C GLY A 96 -13.52 8.63 -18.13
N THR A 97 -12.32 9.11 -18.50
CA THR A 97 -11.67 8.79 -19.78
C THR A 97 -10.57 7.73 -19.66
N GLY A 98 -10.29 7.25 -18.46
CA GLY A 98 -9.17 6.33 -18.20
C GLY A 98 -7.80 6.99 -18.25
N SER A 99 -7.74 8.32 -18.18
CA SER A 99 -6.49 9.08 -18.12
C SER A 99 -5.79 8.98 -16.75
N VAL A 100 -6.49 8.52 -15.74
CA VAL A 100 -6.03 8.26 -14.38
C VAL A 100 -6.40 6.84 -13.96
N ILE A 101 -5.94 6.40 -12.79
CA ILE A 101 -6.32 5.08 -12.25
C ILE A 101 -7.83 4.98 -12.07
N LYS A 102 -8.37 3.77 -12.24
CA LYS A 102 -9.84 3.52 -12.17
C LYS A 102 -10.47 4.01 -10.87
N GLY A 103 -9.74 3.89 -9.76
CA GLY A 103 -10.18 4.37 -8.46
C GLY A 103 -10.44 5.88 -8.42
N TRP A 104 -9.70 6.66 -9.20
CA TRP A 104 -9.93 8.10 -9.33
C TRP A 104 -11.16 8.40 -10.21
N ASP A 105 -11.26 7.77 -11.39
CA ASP A 105 -12.41 7.97 -12.26
C ASP A 105 -13.74 7.66 -11.55
N GLN A 106 -13.75 6.66 -10.68
CA GLN A 106 -14.92 6.29 -9.90
C GLN A 106 -15.09 7.16 -8.64
N GLY A 107 -13.99 7.44 -7.93
CA GLY A 107 -14.02 8.09 -6.63
C GLY A 107 -14.18 9.60 -6.69
N VAL A 108 -13.70 10.26 -7.76
CA VAL A 108 -13.83 11.72 -7.96
C VAL A 108 -15.18 12.09 -8.60
N ALA A 109 -15.83 11.14 -9.28
CA ALA A 109 -17.14 11.37 -9.87
C ALA A 109 -18.14 11.88 -8.83
N GLY A 110 -18.87 12.95 -9.18
CA GLY A 110 -19.86 13.57 -8.31
C GLY A 110 -19.29 14.40 -7.15
N MET A 111 -17.96 14.57 -7.04
CA MET A 111 -17.39 15.54 -6.11
C MET A 111 -17.83 16.95 -6.46
N LYS A 112 -18.08 17.77 -5.45
CA LYS A 112 -18.45 19.18 -5.63
C LYS A 112 -17.23 20.08 -5.49
N ILE A 113 -17.23 21.20 -6.20
CA ILE A 113 -16.17 22.22 -6.03
C ILE A 113 -16.12 22.64 -4.56
N GLY A 114 -14.91 22.62 -3.98
CA GLY A 114 -14.64 22.88 -2.57
C GLY A 114 -14.76 21.65 -1.66
N GLU A 115 -15.07 20.47 -2.23
CA GLU A 115 -15.12 19.20 -1.50
C GLU A 115 -13.72 18.62 -1.34
N SER A 116 -13.45 18.09 -0.13
CA SER A 116 -12.30 17.24 0.15
C SER A 116 -12.79 15.82 0.40
N ARG A 117 -12.22 14.85 -0.32
CA ARG A 117 -12.61 13.46 -0.24
C ARG A 117 -11.38 12.57 -0.07
N ARG A 118 -11.47 11.61 0.83
CA ARG A 118 -10.48 10.52 0.95
C ARG A 118 -10.94 9.34 0.14
N LEU A 119 -10.02 8.81 -0.67
CA LEU A 119 -10.21 7.57 -1.40
C LEU A 119 -9.23 6.52 -0.87
N ILE A 120 -9.72 5.33 -0.55
CA ILE A 120 -8.89 4.15 -0.28
C ILE A 120 -9.13 3.20 -1.46
N ILE A 121 -8.08 2.99 -2.24
CA ILE A 121 -8.16 2.37 -3.55
C ILE A 121 -7.42 1.03 -3.50
N PRO A 122 -8.13 -0.10 -3.72
CA PRO A 122 -7.49 -1.41 -3.80
C PRO A 122 -6.59 -1.50 -5.04
N PRO A 123 -5.61 -2.43 -5.06
CA PRO A 123 -4.66 -2.57 -6.16
C PRO A 123 -5.32 -2.74 -7.52
N ASP A 124 -6.42 -3.48 -7.63
CA ASP A 124 -7.15 -3.72 -8.90
C ASP A 124 -7.70 -2.45 -9.56
N LEU A 125 -7.92 -1.40 -8.78
CA LEU A 125 -8.37 -0.09 -9.25
C LEU A 125 -7.24 0.96 -9.26
N ALA A 126 -6.01 0.53 -8.94
CA ALA A 126 -4.81 1.35 -8.92
C ALA A 126 -3.75 0.79 -9.89
N TYR A 127 -2.61 0.33 -9.39
CA TYR A 127 -1.48 -0.13 -10.21
C TYR A 127 -1.30 -1.65 -10.23
N GLY A 128 -2.20 -2.41 -9.59
CA GLY A 128 -2.20 -3.87 -9.59
C GLY A 128 -0.90 -4.49 -9.09
N ASP A 129 -0.58 -5.66 -9.66
CA ASP A 129 0.62 -6.42 -9.29
C ASP A 129 1.92 -5.86 -9.88
N ASN A 130 1.85 -4.83 -10.69
CA ASN A 130 3.04 -4.19 -11.27
C ASN A 130 3.61 -3.09 -10.38
N GLY A 131 2.78 -2.45 -9.54
CA GLY A 131 3.17 -1.23 -8.83
C GLY A 131 3.48 -0.08 -9.78
N ALA A 132 4.11 0.97 -9.30
CA ALA A 132 4.49 2.11 -10.12
C ALA A 132 5.74 2.83 -9.60
N GLY A 133 6.61 3.23 -10.54
CA GLY A 133 7.72 4.17 -10.32
C GLY A 133 8.75 3.76 -9.25
N GLY A 134 8.78 2.50 -8.82
CA GLY A 134 9.65 2.05 -7.73
C GLY A 134 9.27 2.56 -6.34
N VAL A 135 8.22 3.40 -6.24
CA VAL A 135 7.72 3.97 -4.98
C VAL A 135 6.42 3.32 -4.53
N ILE A 136 5.64 2.76 -5.45
CA ILE A 136 4.42 2.00 -5.18
C ILE A 136 4.73 0.53 -5.42
N PRO A 137 4.75 -0.30 -4.36
CA PRO A 137 5.03 -1.72 -4.51
C PRO A 137 3.88 -2.47 -5.21
N PRO A 138 4.16 -3.66 -5.78
CA PRO A 138 3.14 -4.55 -6.29
C PRO A 138 2.05 -4.85 -5.25
N GLY A 139 0.79 -4.87 -5.70
CA GLY A 139 -0.35 -5.19 -4.83
C GLY A 139 -0.66 -4.15 -3.76
N ALA A 140 -0.15 -2.91 -3.89
CA ALA A 140 -0.36 -1.87 -2.90
C ALA A 140 -1.78 -1.29 -2.96
N THR A 141 -2.42 -1.20 -1.81
CA THR A 141 -3.58 -0.34 -1.59
C THR A 141 -3.12 1.09 -1.37
N LEU A 142 -3.81 2.05 -1.94
CA LEU A 142 -3.46 3.47 -1.91
C LEU A 142 -4.49 4.29 -1.14
N VAL A 143 -4.03 5.35 -0.48
CA VAL A 143 -4.88 6.36 0.16
C VAL A 143 -4.61 7.70 -0.51
N PHE A 144 -5.66 8.38 -0.94
CA PHE A 144 -5.56 9.73 -1.47
C PHE A 144 -6.50 10.66 -0.73
N ASP A 145 -6.04 11.84 -0.36
CA ASP A 145 -6.89 12.96 -0.01
C ASP A 145 -6.91 13.91 -1.21
N ILE A 146 -8.09 14.16 -1.75
CA ILE A 146 -8.32 14.91 -2.99
C ILE A 146 -9.25 16.09 -2.68
N ASP A 147 -8.84 17.28 -3.10
CA ASP A 147 -9.62 18.49 -3.03
C ASP A 147 -10.02 18.92 -4.45
N LEU A 148 -11.31 18.98 -4.76
CA LEU A 148 -11.78 19.48 -6.05
C LEU A 148 -11.84 21.01 -6.01
N ILE A 149 -11.00 21.67 -6.81
CA ILE A 149 -10.84 23.11 -6.82
C ILE A 149 -11.73 23.77 -7.88
N ALA A 150 -11.75 23.19 -9.08
CA ALA A 150 -12.49 23.71 -10.22
C ALA A 150 -12.90 22.59 -11.17
N ILE A 151 -13.82 22.92 -12.09
CA ILE A 151 -14.26 22.09 -13.21
C ILE A 151 -14.13 22.94 -14.47
N GLU A 152 -13.49 22.36 -15.52
CA GLU A 152 -13.32 22.97 -16.84
C GLU A 152 -13.97 22.16 -17.95
#